data_0bf5fa394c0c66fa57c689735d21659d
#
_entry.id   0bf5fa394c0c66fa57c689735d21659d
#
_cell.length_a   1.000
_cell.length_b   1.000
_cell.length_c   1.000
_cell.angle_alpha   90.00
_cell.angle_beta   90.00
_cell.angle_gamma   90.00
#
_symmetry.space_group_name_H-M   'P 1'
#
loop_
_entity.id
_entity.type
_entity.pdbx_description
1 polymer ?
#
loop_
_entity_poly.entity_id
_entity_poly.type
_entity_poly.pdbx_seq_one_letter_code
_entity_poly.pdbx_strand_id
1 'polypeptide(L)'
;MRISNNGEFIHANPASSGAQGNTNVTNGCINLSTSDAQQYFNSAIYGDPVEVTGTSIELSYSDGDLWDWAVSWDDLVAMSALSPQSSPSEIPSTAPVTPTDAPQPVNGRPGG
;
A
#
# COMPACT_ATOMS: atom_id res chain seq x y z
N MET A 1 12.98 -1.96 12.77
CA MET A 1 12.11 -1.72 11.59
C MET A 1 10.69 -1.51 12.08
N ARG A 2 10.09 -0.39 11.74
CA ARG A 2 8.68 -0.15 12.03
C ARG A 2 7.83 -0.82 10.96
N ILE A 3 6.78 -1.53 11.35
CA ILE A 3 5.88 -2.24 10.45
C ILE A 3 4.45 -1.67 10.45
N SER A 4 4.12 -0.84 11.44
CA SER A 4 2.83 -0.16 11.50
C SER A 4 2.94 1.25 12.08
N ASN A 5 1.86 2.01 11.99
CA ASN A 5 1.73 3.31 12.66
C ASN A 5 1.22 3.18 14.11
N ASN A 6 0.80 1.99 14.51
CA ASN A 6 0.30 1.70 15.86
C ASN A 6 1.39 1.35 16.87
N GLY A 7 2.65 1.29 16.44
CA GLY A 7 3.79 1.06 17.32
C GLY A 7 4.41 -0.33 17.25
N GLU A 8 4.04 -1.14 16.28
CA GLU A 8 4.64 -2.45 16.06
C GLU A 8 5.97 -2.35 15.31
N PHE A 9 6.94 -3.11 15.78
CA PHE A 9 8.30 -3.15 15.22
C PHE A 9 8.82 -4.58 15.11
N ILE A 10 9.68 -4.80 14.13
CA ILE A 10 10.63 -5.91 14.12
C ILE A 10 11.93 -5.35 14.67
N HIS A 11 12.41 -5.87 15.81
CA HIS A 11 13.54 -5.29 16.51
C HIS A 11 14.34 -6.30 17.35
N ALA A 12 15.56 -5.93 17.68
CA ALA A 12 16.37 -6.68 18.63
C ALA A 12 15.79 -6.52 20.04
N ASN A 13 15.57 -7.63 20.74
CA ASN A 13 15.25 -7.63 22.15
C ASN A 13 15.98 -8.76 22.88
N PRO A 14 17.25 -8.56 23.24
CA PRO A 14 18.05 -9.59 23.92
C PRO A 14 17.45 -10.06 25.24
N ALA A 15 16.70 -9.19 25.93
CA ALA A 15 16.04 -9.52 27.20
C ALA A 15 14.94 -10.58 27.04
N SER A 16 14.37 -10.74 25.84
CA SER A 16 13.34 -11.73 25.56
C SER A 16 13.89 -13.01 24.92
N SER A 17 15.19 -13.21 24.85
CA SER A 17 15.81 -14.32 24.10
C SER A 17 15.29 -15.71 24.50
N GLY A 18 15.00 -15.92 25.78
CA GLY A 18 14.41 -17.18 26.27
C GLY A 18 12.95 -17.41 25.86
N ALA A 19 12.25 -16.38 25.43
CA ALA A 19 10.86 -16.46 24.98
C ALA A 19 10.73 -16.50 23.46
N GLN A 20 11.77 -16.07 22.73
CA GLN A 20 11.76 -16.00 21.26
C GLN A 20 11.52 -17.39 20.65
N GLY A 21 10.57 -17.45 19.71
CA GLY A 21 10.16 -18.71 19.07
C GLY A 21 9.33 -19.66 19.96
N ASN A 22 9.00 -19.26 21.19
CA ASN A 22 8.32 -20.13 22.14
C ASN A 22 7.10 -19.49 22.82
N THR A 23 7.14 -18.21 23.14
CA THR A 23 6.08 -17.55 23.92
C THR A 23 5.91 -16.10 23.46
N ASN A 24 4.65 -15.64 23.30
CA ASN A 24 4.37 -14.25 23.03
C ASN A 24 4.57 -13.43 24.31
N VAL A 25 5.40 -12.40 24.23
CA VAL A 25 5.72 -11.48 25.34
C VAL A 25 5.54 -10.00 24.96
N THR A 26 4.92 -9.74 23.80
CA THR A 26 4.68 -8.37 23.29
C THR A 26 3.23 -8.20 22.89
N ASN A 27 2.84 -6.94 22.65
CA ASN A 27 1.51 -6.57 22.15
C ASN A 27 1.49 -6.38 20.61
N GLY A 28 2.48 -6.93 19.90
CA GLY A 28 2.54 -6.82 18.45
C GLY A 28 3.95 -6.72 17.86
N CYS A 29 4.95 -6.36 18.68
CA CYS A 29 6.35 -6.34 18.23
C CYS A 29 6.88 -7.75 17.97
N ILE A 30 7.69 -7.89 16.93
CA ILE A 30 8.42 -9.12 16.63
C ILE A 30 9.84 -8.99 17.19
N ASN A 31 10.14 -9.82 18.18
CA ASN A 31 11.42 -9.82 18.87
C ASN A 31 12.41 -10.76 18.18
N LEU A 32 13.58 -10.26 17.88
CA LEU A 32 14.69 -11.01 17.30
C LEU A 32 15.93 -10.95 18.20
N SER A 33 16.88 -11.88 17.97
CA SER A 33 18.24 -11.71 18.46
C SER A 33 18.88 -10.47 17.84
N THR A 34 19.93 -9.94 18.45
CA THR A 34 20.63 -8.76 17.89
C THR A 34 21.21 -9.03 16.51
N SER A 35 21.77 -10.23 16.30
CA SER A 35 22.33 -10.62 14.99
C SER A 35 21.27 -10.74 13.92
N ASP A 36 20.13 -11.37 14.23
CA ASP A 36 19.05 -11.55 13.27
C ASP A 36 18.38 -10.23 12.94
N ALA A 37 18.16 -9.37 13.93
CA ALA A 37 17.60 -8.04 13.72
C ALA A 37 18.50 -7.18 12.81
N GLN A 38 19.82 -7.28 12.99
CA GLN A 38 20.77 -6.56 12.14
C GLN A 38 20.78 -7.12 10.71
N GLN A 39 20.77 -8.44 10.56
CA GLN A 39 20.71 -9.08 9.24
C GLN A 39 19.41 -8.69 8.51
N TYR A 40 18.27 -8.77 9.20
CA TYR A 40 16.99 -8.36 8.66
C TYR A 40 16.98 -6.89 8.25
N PHE A 41 17.47 -6.00 9.12
CA PHE A 41 17.55 -4.57 8.83
C PHE A 41 18.36 -4.25 7.58
N ASN A 42 19.47 -4.99 7.37
CA ASN A 42 20.35 -4.78 6.22
C ASN A 42 19.76 -5.30 4.90
N SER A 43 18.79 -6.22 4.95
CA SER A 43 18.15 -6.82 3.77
C SER A 43 16.83 -6.18 3.41
N ALA A 44 16.12 -5.61 4.39
CA ALA A 44 14.78 -5.08 4.20
C ALA A 44 14.79 -3.71 3.49
N ILE A 45 13.80 -3.50 2.64
CA ILE A 45 13.58 -2.25 1.94
C ILE A 45 12.20 -1.68 2.25
N TYR A 46 11.99 -0.42 1.93
CA TYR A 46 10.67 0.21 2.05
C TYR A 46 9.68 -0.47 1.11
N GLY A 47 8.53 -0.88 1.65
CA GLY A 47 7.47 -1.54 0.91
C GLY A 47 7.51 -3.07 0.99
N ASP A 48 8.48 -3.67 1.69
CA ASP A 48 8.45 -5.09 1.96
C ASP A 48 7.22 -5.44 2.80
N PRO A 49 6.35 -6.37 2.34
CA PRO A 49 5.21 -6.81 3.12
C PRO A 49 5.65 -7.65 4.32
N VAL A 50 4.93 -7.52 5.42
CA VAL A 50 5.11 -8.35 6.61
C VAL A 50 3.84 -9.15 6.84
N GLU A 51 3.92 -10.46 6.68
CA GLU A 51 2.82 -11.38 6.93
C GLU A 51 3.07 -12.11 8.26
N VAL A 52 2.08 -12.08 9.15
CA VAL A 52 2.10 -12.79 10.43
C VAL A 52 1.03 -13.88 10.39
N THR A 53 1.47 -15.13 10.45
CA THR A 53 0.59 -16.29 10.37
C THR A 53 0.57 -17.08 11.68
N GLY A 54 -0.43 -17.98 11.83
CA GLY A 54 -0.54 -18.84 13.01
C GLY A 54 -1.03 -18.11 14.27
N THR A 55 -1.67 -16.95 14.10
CA THR A 55 -2.32 -16.21 15.20
C THR A 55 -3.81 -16.54 15.25
N SER A 56 -4.41 -16.38 16.43
CA SER A 56 -5.86 -16.51 16.63
C SER A 56 -6.59 -15.17 16.51
N ILE A 57 -5.87 -14.08 16.31
CA ILE A 57 -6.40 -12.71 16.22
C ILE A 57 -6.14 -12.22 14.79
N GLU A 58 -7.20 -11.79 14.13
CA GLU A 58 -7.13 -11.17 12.82
C GLU A 58 -7.17 -9.64 12.96
N LEU A 59 -6.61 -8.96 11.97
CA LEU A 59 -6.71 -7.50 11.88
C LEU A 59 -8.15 -7.06 11.67
N SER A 60 -8.53 -5.96 12.28
CA SER A 60 -9.87 -5.39 12.20
C SER A 60 -9.82 -3.90 11.91
N TYR A 61 -10.96 -3.28 11.66
CA TYR A 61 -11.07 -1.83 11.48
C TYR A 61 -10.52 -1.01 12.66
N SER A 62 -10.42 -1.59 13.84
CA SER A 62 -9.85 -0.93 15.01
C SER A 62 -8.31 -0.93 15.01
N ASP A 63 -7.69 -1.67 14.13
CA ASP A 63 -6.22 -1.82 14.06
C ASP A 63 -5.55 -0.74 13.19
N GLY A 64 -6.26 0.36 12.95
CA GLY A 64 -5.74 1.51 12.22
C GLY A 64 -5.58 1.25 10.73
N ASP A 65 -4.46 1.70 10.19
CA ASP A 65 -4.17 1.69 8.76
C ASP A 65 -3.64 0.34 8.21
N LEU A 66 -3.67 -0.73 9.02
CA LEU A 66 -3.26 -2.07 8.60
C LEU A 66 -4.41 -3.00 8.23
N TRP A 67 -5.63 -2.65 8.58
CA TRP A 67 -6.80 -3.53 8.43
C TRP A 67 -7.09 -3.90 6.97
N ASP A 68 -6.83 -3.00 6.04
CA ASP A 68 -7.07 -3.18 4.61
C ASP A 68 -6.21 -4.28 3.98
N TRP A 69 -5.09 -4.63 4.59
CA TRP A 69 -4.25 -5.75 4.18
C TRP A 69 -4.88 -7.12 4.44
N ALA A 70 -5.84 -7.18 5.37
CA ALA A 70 -6.58 -8.40 5.70
C ALA A 70 -7.92 -8.50 4.97
N VAL A 71 -8.33 -7.49 4.23
CA VAL A 71 -9.57 -7.47 3.45
C VAL A 71 -9.41 -8.31 2.18
N SER A 72 -10.39 -9.15 1.88
CA SER A 72 -10.39 -9.91 0.63
C SER A 72 -10.49 -8.96 -0.58
N TRP A 73 -9.95 -9.40 -1.71
CA TRP A 73 -10.07 -8.61 -2.95
C TRP A 73 -11.53 -8.35 -3.34
N ASP A 74 -12.40 -9.34 -3.16
CA ASP A 74 -13.82 -9.23 -3.49
C ASP A 74 -14.52 -8.18 -2.61
N ASP A 75 -14.22 -8.16 -1.31
CA ASP A 75 -14.75 -7.16 -0.39
C ASP A 75 -14.20 -5.76 -0.73
N LEU A 76 -12.92 -5.66 -1.05
CA LEU A 76 -12.29 -4.40 -1.45
C LEU A 76 -12.96 -3.83 -2.71
N VAL A 77 -13.20 -4.67 -3.72
CA VAL A 77 -13.91 -4.29 -4.95
C VAL A 77 -15.36 -3.90 -4.66
N ALA A 78 -16.04 -4.61 -3.76
CA ALA A 78 -17.43 -4.30 -3.38
C ALA A 78 -17.55 -2.94 -2.68
N MET A 79 -16.53 -2.51 -1.96
CA MET A 79 -16.46 -1.17 -1.32
C MET A 79 -16.07 -0.06 -2.30
N SER A 80 -15.62 -0.40 -3.50
CA SER A 80 -15.20 0.58 -4.51
C SER A 80 -16.40 1.27 -5.14
N ALA A 81 -16.32 2.59 -5.33
CA ALA A 81 -17.28 3.35 -6.12
C ALA A 81 -17.27 2.95 -7.61
N LEU A 82 -16.24 2.25 -8.06
CA LEU A 82 -16.09 1.72 -9.41
C LEU A 82 -16.48 0.23 -9.49
N SER A 83 -17.39 -0.21 -8.64
CA SER A 83 -17.90 -1.58 -8.66
C SER A 83 -18.35 -1.98 -10.07
N PRO A 84 -18.01 -3.19 -10.55
CA PRO A 84 -18.32 -3.62 -11.94
C PRO A 84 -19.81 -3.69 -12.28
N GLN A 85 -20.68 -3.47 -11.33
CA GLN A 85 -22.15 -3.39 -11.56
C GLN A 85 -22.59 -2.03 -12.10
N SER A 86 -21.75 -1.01 -12.07
CA SER A 86 -21.94 0.20 -12.85
C SER A 86 -21.20 0.04 -14.18
N SER A 87 -21.78 -0.73 -15.10
CA SER A 87 -21.41 -0.60 -16.51
C SER A 87 -21.52 0.88 -16.85
N PRO A 88 -20.50 1.53 -17.40
CA PRO A 88 -20.68 2.87 -17.93
C PRO A 88 -21.75 2.74 -19.01
N SER A 89 -22.94 3.28 -18.76
CA SER A 89 -23.88 3.55 -19.83
C SER A 89 -23.08 4.24 -20.92
N GLU A 90 -23.16 3.70 -22.12
CA GLU A 90 -22.51 4.15 -23.33
C GLU A 90 -22.19 5.65 -23.29
N ILE A 91 -20.90 5.96 -23.33
CA ILE A 91 -20.45 7.31 -23.67
C ILE A 91 -21.08 7.57 -25.04
N PRO A 92 -21.96 8.58 -25.18
CA PRO A 92 -22.48 8.92 -26.48
C PRO A 92 -21.29 9.15 -27.38
N SER A 93 -21.19 8.37 -28.48
CA SER A 93 -20.19 8.56 -29.49
C SER A 93 -20.28 10.01 -29.97
N THR A 94 -19.42 10.88 -29.46
CA THR A 94 -19.26 12.22 -30.03
C THR A 94 -18.72 12.03 -31.42
N ALA A 95 -19.51 12.50 -32.39
CA ALA A 95 -19.16 12.57 -33.79
C ALA A 95 -17.75 13.17 -34.00
N PRO A 96 -17.03 12.77 -35.05
CA PRO A 96 -15.71 13.26 -35.31
C PRO A 96 -15.72 14.78 -35.46
N VAL A 97 -15.03 15.49 -34.60
CA VAL A 97 -14.72 16.91 -34.76
C VAL A 97 -13.73 17.04 -35.94
N THR A 98 -14.23 17.55 -37.03
CA THR A 98 -13.40 18.00 -38.13
C THR A 98 -12.47 19.11 -37.63
N PRO A 99 -11.15 19.01 -37.82
CA PRO A 99 -10.27 20.12 -37.51
C PRO A 99 -10.44 21.22 -38.54
N THR A 100 -11.15 22.26 -38.17
CA THR A 100 -11.22 23.50 -38.97
C THR A 100 -10.33 24.52 -38.29
N ASP A 101 -9.48 25.10 -39.10
CA ASP A 101 -8.60 26.23 -38.88
C ASP A 101 -7.24 25.99 -38.20
N ALA A 102 -6.27 25.73 -39.10
CA ALA A 102 -4.87 26.04 -38.83
C ALA A 102 -4.65 27.55 -38.97
N PRO A 103 -3.96 28.22 -38.02
CA PRO A 103 -3.63 29.64 -38.16
C PRO A 103 -2.68 29.86 -39.34
N GLN A 104 -3.05 30.78 -40.24
CA GLN A 104 -2.28 31.24 -41.36
C GLN A 104 -1.00 31.94 -40.91
N PRO A 105 0.13 31.76 -41.60
CA PRO A 105 1.37 32.45 -41.27
C PRO A 105 1.25 33.95 -41.59
N VAL A 106 1.47 34.76 -40.59
CA VAL A 106 1.58 36.22 -40.73
C VAL A 106 2.85 36.56 -41.52
N ASN A 107 2.66 37.07 -42.71
CA ASN A 107 3.73 37.58 -43.54
C ASN A 107 4.43 38.79 -42.85
N GLY A 108 5.72 38.67 -42.60
CA GLY A 108 6.57 39.69 -42.07
C GLY A 108 6.66 40.88 -43.01
N ARG A 109 6.50 42.07 -42.45
CA ARG A 109 6.68 43.37 -43.11
C ARG A 109 8.19 43.69 -43.16
N PRO A 110 8.76 44.08 -44.31
CA PRO A 110 10.12 44.53 -44.33
C PRO A 110 10.25 45.94 -43.70
N GLY A 111 11.29 46.07 -42.87
CA GLY A 111 11.63 47.35 -42.23
C GLY A 111 12.23 48.36 -43.21
N GLY A 112 11.97 49.61 -42.92
CA GLY A 112 12.73 50.77 -43.40
C GLY A 112 13.69 51.22 -42.33
#